data_0e5f6b8960f88e0567d24beb5a9a0128
#
_entry.id   0e5f6b8960f88e0567d24beb5a9a0128
#
_cell.length_a   1.000
_cell.length_b   1.000
_cell.length_c   1.000
_cell.angle_alpha   90.00
_cell.angle_beta   90.00
_cell.angle_gamma   90.00
#
_symmetry.space_group_name_H-M   'P 1'
#
loop_
_entity.id
_entity.type
_entity.pdbx_description
1 polymer ?
#
loop_
_entity_poly.entity_id
_entity_poly.type
_entity_poly.pdbx_seq_one_letter_code
_entity_poly.pdbx_strand_id
1 'polypeptide(L)'
;ADGIKKNPVHPNLANWMDADFPDVTVTKDGAHGNRQIGRLMFSNAYEDIRMLLFDRLEEIHDKANGNWMDVIIVSSLSGGTGSGILSDLAYNIRAYGKAKKWANLRIGGCLLMPDVIFGNKSVTQDPELMFRMMANGCAALKEVDYYMKLSEKDDAYIFESTTHKMVIRENLFDACMLVSGKKDSQGYLPEGTILMDTASFLYKLACNKYIGNNDVNDDRKLLR
;
A
#
# COMPACT_ATOMS: atom_id res chain seq x y z
N ALA A 1 -11.25 -16.89 -19.71
CA ALA A 1 -10.35 -16.12 -18.83
C ALA A 1 -9.08 -15.89 -19.63
N ASP A 2 -8.91 -14.67 -20.15
CA ASP A 2 -7.72 -14.30 -20.89
C ASP A 2 -6.58 -14.18 -19.89
N GLY A 3 -5.58 -15.07 -20.04
CA GLY A 3 -4.39 -15.03 -19.22
C GLY A 3 -3.66 -13.69 -19.43
N ILE A 4 -3.15 -13.09 -18.38
CA ILE A 4 -2.27 -11.96 -18.51
C ILE A 4 -0.98 -12.47 -19.13
N LYS A 5 -0.82 -12.21 -20.41
CA LYS A 5 0.43 -12.53 -21.11
C LYS A 5 1.49 -11.54 -20.66
N LYS A 6 2.73 -12.01 -20.53
CA LYS A 6 3.93 -11.16 -20.56
C LYS A 6 3.92 -10.40 -21.89
N ASN A 7 3.17 -9.31 -21.93
CA ASN A 7 2.96 -8.59 -23.18
C ASN A 7 4.08 -7.55 -23.32
N PRO A 8 4.67 -7.37 -24.51
CA PRO A 8 5.60 -6.29 -24.80
C PRO A 8 5.05 -4.87 -24.54
N VAL A 9 3.78 -4.78 -24.17
CA VAL A 9 3.09 -3.55 -23.78
C VAL A 9 3.67 -2.91 -22.49
N HIS A 10 4.41 -3.64 -21.66
CA HIS A 10 5.02 -3.09 -20.45
C HIS A 10 6.55 -3.17 -20.53
N PRO A 11 7.22 -2.15 -21.12
CA PRO A 11 8.65 -2.19 -21.37
C PRO A 11 9.51 -2.40 -20.11
N ASN A 12 8.99 -2.09 -18.92
CA ASN A 12 9.70 -2.24 -17.66
C ASN A 12 9.41 -3.55 -16.90
N LEU A 13 8.59 -4.45 -17.45
CA LEU A 13 8.33 -5.75 -16.81
C LEU A 13 9.62 -6.50 -16.51
N ALA A 14 10.59 -6.48 -17.41
CA ALA A 14 11.88 -7.15 -17.26
C ALA A 14 12.71 -6.63 -16.06
N ASN A 15 12.42 -5.43 -15.56
CA ASN A 15 13.17 -4.84 -14.45
C ASN A 15 12.73 -5.36 -13.07
N TRP A 16 11.53 -5.92 -12.96
CA TRP A 16 10.97 -6.35 -11.69
C TRP A 16 10.26 -7.70 -11.72
N MET A 17 10.03 -8.28 -12.88
CA MET A 17 9.44 -9.60 -13.07
C MET A 17 10.49 -10.59 -13.52
N ASP A 18 10.48 -11.78 -12.93
CA ASP A 18 11.35 -12.87 -13.34
C ASP A 18 11.07 -13.24 -14.81
N ALA A 19 12.14 -13.41 -15.61
CA ALA A 19 12.02 -13.80 -17.02
C ALA A 19 11.35 -15.18 -17.18
N ASP A 20 11.58 -16.08 -16.23
CA ASP A 20 11.06 -17.43 -16.21
C ASP A 20 9.68 -17.52 -15.52
N PHE A 21 9.10 -16.37 -15.18
CA PHE A 21 7.79 -16.34 -14.55
C PHE A 21 6.75 -16.93 -15.52
N PRO A 22 6.00 -17.96 -15.12
CA PRO A 22 5.01 -18.58 -16.00
C PRO A 22 3.90 -17.61 -16.39
N ASP A 23 3.28 -17.82 -17.53
CA ASP A 23 2.07 -17.11 -17.90
C ASP A 23 1.01 -17.30 -16.82
N VAL A 24 0.52 -16.20 -16.25
CA VAL A 24 -0.40 -16.24 -15.13
C VAL A 24 -1.82 -16.06 -15.61
N THR A 25 -2.66 -17.01 -15.30
CA THR A 25 -4.11 -16.81 -15.38
C THR A 25 -4.51 -16.07 -14.09
N VAL A 26 -4.91 -14.81 -14.20
CA VAL A 26 -5.45 -14.06 -13.06
C VAL A 26 -6.82 -14.63 -12.75
N THR A 27 -6.93 -15.23 -11.57
CA THR A 27 -8.20 -15.68 -11.04
C THR A 27 -8.89 -14.53 -10.30
N LYS A 28 -10.20 -14.66 -10.05
CA LYS A 28 -10.96 -13.70 -9.23
C LYS A 28 -10.47 -13.64 -7.78
N ASP A 29 -9.60 -14.57 -7.38
CA ASP A 29 -9.13 -14.75 -6.01
C ASP A 29 -7.88 -13.93 -5.68
N GLY A 30 -7.46 -13.01 -6.57
CA GLY A 30 -6.33 -12.11 -6.37
C GLY A 30 -4.97 -12.72 -6.72
N ALA A 31 -3.89 -12.19 -6.17
CA ALA A 31 -2.51 -12.52 -6.54
C ALA A 31 -1.93 -13.75 -5.80
N HIS A 32 -2.73 -14.50 -5.04
CA HIS A 32 -2.34 -15.74 -4.32
C HIS A 32 -1.02 -15.63 -3.52
N GLY A 33 -0.79 -14.50 -2.87
CA GLY A 33 0.44 -14.26 -2.11
C GLY A 33 1.67 -13.96 -2.97
N ASN A 34 1.53 -13.77 -4.27
CA ASN A 34 2.64 -13.40 -5.15
C ASN A 34 2.61 -11.89 -5.47
N ARG A 35 3.63 -11.16 -4.99
CA ARG A 35 3.75 -9.71 -5.15
C ARG A 35 3.94 -9.27 -6.60
N GLN A 36 4.67 -10.05 -7.41
CA GLN A 36 4.88 -9.76 -8.83
C GLN A 36 3.57 -9.86 -9.61
N ILE A 37 2.72 -10.86 -9.29
CA ILE A 37 1.38 -10.98 -9.87
C ILE A 37 0.53 -9.77 -9.46
N GLY A 38 0.54 -9.39 -8.20
CA GLY A 38 -0.21 -8.21 -7.72
C GLY A 38 0.16 -6.94 -8.49
N ARG A 39 1.45 -6.70 -8.67
CA ARG A 39 1.96 -5.56 -9.44
C ARG A 39 1.58 -5.64 -10.93
N LEU A 40 1.65 -6.83 -11.53
CA LEU A 40 1.25 -7.04 -12.91
C LEU A 40 -0.24 -6.76 -13.13
N MET A 41 -1.09 -7.23 -12.20
CA MET A 41 -2.53 -6.94 -12.24
C MET A 41 -2.80 -5.44 -12.19
N PHE A 42 -2.12 -4.71 -11.30
CA PHE A 42 -2.23 -3.27 -11.22
C PHE A 42 -1.80 -2.58 -12.51
N SER A 43 -0.65 -2.98 -13.07
CA SER A 43 -0.15 -2.41 -14.32
C SER A 43 -1.12 -2.62 -15.49
N ASN A 44 -1.77 -3.77 -15.57
CA ASN A 44 -2.75 -4.07 -16.62
C ASN A 44 -4.08 -3.31 -16.44
N ALA A 45 -4.51 -3.11 -15.19
CA ALA A 45 -5.74 -2.37 -14.87
C ALA A 45 -5.47 -0.87 -14.60
N TYR A 46 -4.26 -0.40 -14.87
CA TYR A 46 -3.80 0.92 -14.43
C TYR A 46 -4.70 2.05 -14.91
N GLU A 47 -5.08 2.07 -16.17
CA GLU A 47 -5.88 3.17 -16.72
C GLU A 47 -7.28 3.26 -16.09
N ASP A 48 -7.92 2.12 -15.87
CA ASP A 48 -9.23 2.07 -15.22
C ASP A 48 -9.13 2.52 -13.74
N ILE A 49 -8.11 1.99 -13.04
CA ILE A 49 -7.86 2.36 -11.64
C ILE A 49 -7.52 3.86 -11.54
N ARG A 50 -6.66 4.35 -12.44
CA ARG A 50 -6.24 5.75 -12.48
C ARG A 50 -7.43 6.69 -12.64
N MET A 51 -8.30 6.44 -13.60
CA MET A 51 -9.48 7.27 -13.83
C MET A 51 -10.36 7.33 -12.58
N LEU A 52 -10.76 6.18 -12.06
CA LEU A 52 -11.62 6.10 -10.88
C LEU A 52 -11.00 6.76 -9.63
N LEU A 53 -9.71 6.50 -9.42
CA LEU A 53 -9.00 7.02 -8.26
C LEU A 53 -8.84 8.53 -8.32
N PHE A 54 -8.42 9.05 -9.47
CA PHE A 54 -8.12 10.47 -9.62
C PHE A 54 -9.39 11.33 -9.64
N ASP A 55 -10.46 10.86 -10.27
CA ASP A 55 -11.77 11.53 -10.20
C ASP A 55 -12.23 11.63 -8.75
N ARG A 56 -12.03 10.56 -7.97
CA ARG A 56 -12.39 10.56 -6.55
C ARG A 56 -11.52 11.48 -5.71
N LEU A 57 -10.23 11.53 -5.99
CA LEU A 57 -9.31 12.45 -5.31
C LEU A 57 -9.65 13.91 -5.61
N GLU A 58 -10.01 14.24 -6.86
CA GLU A 58 -10.47 15.58 -7.22
C GLU A 58 -11.75 15.97 -6.47
N GLU A 59 -12.74 15.09 -6.45
CA GLU A 59 -13.99 15.34 -5.71
C GLU A 59 -13.72 15.63 -4.23
N ILE A 60 -12.81 14.87 -3.60
CA ILE A 60 -12.48 15.07 -2.18
C ILE A 60 -11.68 16.36 -2.00
N HIS A 61 -10.73 16.66 -2.88
CA HIS A 61 -9.95 17.88 -2.83
C HIS A 61 -10.83 19.12 -2.94
N ASP A 62 -11.79 19.12 -3.86
CA ASP A 62 -12.72 20.24 -4.06
C ASP A 62 -13.60 20.42 -2.80
N LYS A 63 -14.06 19.32 -2.19
CA LYS A 63 -14.81 19.37 -0.92
C LYS A 63 -13.95 19.84 0.26
N ALA A 64 -12.65 19.57 0.23
CA ALA A 64 -11.73 20.03 1.27
C ALA A 64 -11.58 21.56 1.30
N ASN A 65 -11.87 22.25 0.19
CA ASN A 65 -11.91 23.70 0.08
C ASN A 65 -10.68 24.40 0.70
N GLY A 66 -9.50 23.94 0.32
CA GLY A 66 -8.21 24.46 0.80
C GLY A 66 -7.72 23.86 2.13
N ASN A 67 -8.53 23.05 2.83
CA ASN A 67 -8.07 22.29 3.98
C ASN A 67 -7.15 21.13 3.57
N TRP A 68 -6.45 20.55 4.56
CA TRP A 68 -5.63 19.38 4.34
C TRP A 68 -6.45 18.17 3.89
N MET A 69 -5.96 17.50 2.87
CA MET A 69 -6.47 16.22 2.39
C MET A 69 -5.48 15.11 2.78
N ASP A 70 -5.90 14.21 3.64
CA ASP A 70 -5.11 13.04 4.03
C ASP A 70 -5.60 11.82 3.27
N VAL A 71 -4.70 11.17 2.56
CA VAL A 71 -4.94 9.87 1.93
C VAL A 71 -4.19 8.81 2.72
N ILE A 72 -4.89 7.87 3.32
CA ILE A 72 -4.29 6.78 4.09
C ILE A 72 -4.43 5.49 3.30
N ILE A 73 -3.30 4.91 2.91
CA ILE A 73 -3.25 3.62 2.23
C ILE A 73 -3.13 2.52 3.28
N VAL A 74 -4.17 1.70 3.39
CA VAL A 74 -4.18 0.54 4.28
C VAL A 74 -3.84 -0.71 3.48
N SER A 75 -2.78 -1.40 3.85
CA SER A 75 -2.32 -2.59 3.13
C SER A 75 -1.66 -3.61 4.04
N SER A 76 -1.85 -4.89 3.72
CA SER A 76 -1.03 -5.96 4.30
C SER A 76 0.29 -6.06 3.54
N LEU A 77 1.39 -6.18 4.29
CA LEU A 77 2.72 -6.41 3.73
C LEU A 77 2.96 -7.86 3.32
N SER A 78 2.10 -8.78 3.79
CA SER A 78 2.25 -10.23 3.57
C SER A 78 1.58 -10.72 2.29
N GLY A 79 0.51 -10.05 1.86
CA GLY A 79 -0.28 -10.47 0.71
C GLY A 79 0.41 -10.16 -0.62
N GLY A 80 -0.05 -10.81 -1.69
CA GLY A 80 0.48 -10.57 -3.04
C GLY A 80 -0.05 -9.26 -3.64
N THR A 81 -1.35 -9.02 -3.57
CA THR A 81 -1.98 -7.84 -4.19
C THR A 81 -1.57 -6.56 -3.47
N GLY A 82 -1.93 -6.41 -2.19
CA GLY A 82 -1.70 -5.17 -1.44
C GLY A 82 -0.22 -4.78 -1.40
N SER A 83 0.66 -5.69 -0.98
CA SER A 83 2.10 -5.39 -0.91
C SER A 83 2.75 -5.23 -2.28
N GLY A 84 2.19 -5.85 -3.33
CA GLY A 84 2.70 -5.72 -4.70
C GLY A 84 2.41 -4.37 -5.34
N ILE A 85 1.28 -3.74 -5.00
CA ILE A 85 0.84 -2.46 -5.60
C ILE A 85 1.13 -1.23 -4.73
N LEU A 86 1.55 -1.44 -3.49
CA LEU A 86 1.65 -0.39 -2.47
C LEU A 86 2.43 0.84 -2.94
N SER A 87 3.64 0.62 -3.43
CA SER A 87 4.52 1.69 -3.86
C SER A 87 4.03 2.36 -5.15
N ASP A 88 3.57 1.57 -6.12
CA ASP A 88 3.02 2.09 -7.36
C ASP A 88 1.81 3.00 -7.07
N LEU A 89 0.90 2.57 -6.19
CA LEU A 89 -0.30 3.33 -5.83
C LEU A 89 0.05 4.65 -5.12
N ALA A 90 0.91 4.60 -4.10
CA ALA A 90 1.29 5.78 -3.33
C ALA A 90 1.98 6.83 -4.22
N TYR A 91 2.92 6.40 -5.05
CA TYR A 91 3.62 7.31 -5.95
C TYR A 91 2.73 7.87 -7.06
N ASN A 92 1.75 7.10 -7.55
CA ASN A 92 0.78 7.63 -8.51
C ASN A 92 -0.08 8.74 -7.90
N ILE A 93 -0.56 8.56 -6.65
CA ILE A 93 -1.30 9.60 -5.93
C ILE A 93 -0.43 10.85 -5.72
N ARG A 94 0.84 10.67 -5.29
CA ARG A 94 1.79 11.76 -5.08
C ARG A 94 2.07 12.54 -6.37
N ALA A 95 2.35 11.82 -7.47
CA ALA A 95 2.58 12.43 -8.77
C ALA A 95 1.37 13.22 -9.27
N TYR A 96 0.18 12.68 -9.06
CA TYR A 96 -1.05 13.34 -9.45
C TYR A 96 -1.28 14.61 -8.65
N GLY A 97 -1.18 14.57 -7.33
CA GLY A 97 -1.31 15.75 -6.48
C GLY A 97 -0.30 16.85 -6.84
N LYS A 98 0.94 16.45 -7.17
CA LYS A 98 1.98 17.36 -7.63
C LYS A 98 1.63 18.00 -8.98
N ALA A 99 1.14 17.22 -9.94
CA ALA A 99 0.70 17.73 -11.24
C ALA A 99 -0.47 18.73 -11.11
N LYS A 100 -1.37 18.48 -10.15
CA LYS A 100 -2.49 19.37 -9.79
C LYS A 100 -2.08 20.54 -8.88
N LYS A 101 -0.82 20.59 -8.42
CA LYS A 101 -0.28 21.58 -7.48
C LYS A 101 -1.01 21.61 -6.13
N TRP A 102 -1.44 20.45 -5.64
CA TRP A 102 -2.09 20.32 -4.34
C TRP A 102 -1.05 20.39 -3.21
N ALA A 103 -0.88 21.59 -2.65
CA ALA A 103 0.07 21.80 -1.55
C ALA A 103 -0.43 21.20 -0.21
N ASN A 104 -1.70 20.86 -0.13
CA ASN A 104 -2.39 20.37 1.07
C ASN A 104 -2.65 18.85 1.04
N LEU A 105 -2.04 18.09 0.13
CA LEU A 105 -2.11 16.63 0.09
C LEU A 105 -1.05 16.01 0.99
N ARG A 106 -1.48 15.07 1.87
CA ARG A 106 -0.58 14.18 2.61
C ARG A 106 -0.97 12.74 2.35
N ILE A 107 0.04 11.88 2.24
CA ILE A 107 -0.14 10.46 1.97
C ILE A 107 0.46 9.66 3.13
N GLY A 108 -0.39 8.92 3.83
CA GLY A 108 0.01 8.05 4.94
C GLY A 108 -0.09 6.57 4.57
N GLY A 109 0.78 5.76 5.19
CA GLY A 109 0.71 4.30 5.16
C GLY A 109 0.21 3.74 6.49
N CYS A 110 -0.78 2.84 6.46
CA CYS A 110 -1.15 1.99 7.58
C CYS A 110 -0.93 0.54 7.17
N LEU A 111 0.22 -0.01 7.57
CA LEU A 111 0.75 -1.24 7.01
C LEU A 111 0.64 -2.38 8.04
N LEU A 112 -0.14 -3.40 7.71
CA LEU A 112 -0.32 -4.59 8.51
C LEU A 112 0.90 -5.50 8.35
N MET A 113 1.59 -5.76 9.46
CA MET A 113 2.76 -6.61 9.52
C MET A 113 2.39 -8.09 9.26
N PRO A 114 3.37 -8.94 8.86
CA PRO A 114 3.10 -10.37 8.63
C PRO A 114 2.52 -11.10 9.84
N ASP A 115 2.84 -10.66 11.04
CA ASP A 115 2.39 -11.28 12.28
C ASP A 115 0.90 -11.07 12.59
N VAL A 116 0.24 -10.14 11.89
CA VAL A 116 -1.23 -9.96 11.99
C VAL A 116 -1.97 -11.25 11.63
N ILE A 117 -1.46 -12.01 10.65
CA ILE A 117 -2.09 -13.24 10.20
C ILE A 117 -1.77 -14.46 11.07
N PHE A 118 -0.83 -14.36 12.02
CA PHE A 118 -0.46 -15.50 12.89
C PHE A 118 -1.54 -15.88 13.90
N GLY A 119 -2.51 -14.99 14.12
CA GLY A 119 -3.75 -15.33 14.81
C GLY A 119 -4.73 -16.18 14.00
N ASN A 120 -4.48 -16.39 12.70
CA ASN A 120 -5.32 -17.19 11.81
C ASN A 120 -4.79 -18.63 11.73
N LYS A 121 -5.57 -19.59 12.26
CA LYS A 121 -5.18 -21.00 12.29
C LYS A 121 -4.97 -21.62 10.92
N SER A 122 -5.71 -21.21 9.89
CA SER A 122 -5.57 -21.75 8.54
C SER A 122 -4.22 -21.39 7.92
N VAL A 123 -3.65 -20.25 8.28
CA VAL A 123 -2.32 -19.82 7.84
C VAL A 123 -1.22 -20.52 8.63
N THR A 124 -1.37 -20.60 9.96
CA THR A 124 -0.33 -21.21 10.81
C THR A 124 -0.23 -22.72 10.68
N GLN A 125 -1.26 -23.38 10.14
CA GLN A 125 -1.25 -24.82 9.81
C GLN A 125 -0.62 -25.12 8.44
N ASP A 126 -0.34 -24.12 7.63
CA ASP A 126 0.37 -24.24 6.34
C ASP A 126 1.74 -23.57 6.42
N PRO A 127 2.82 -24.32 6.70
CA PRO A 127 4.16 -23.76 6.85
C PRO A 127 4.69 -23.09 5.58
N GLU A 128 4.32 -23.57 4.40
CA GLU A 128 4.76 -23.00 3.12
C GLU A 128 4.12 -21.63 2.88
N LEU A 129 2.81 -21.55 3.11
CA LEU A 129 2.07 -20.29 3.04
C LEU A 129 2.63 -19.28 4.05
N MET A 130 2.82 -19.70 5.29
CA MET A 130 3.37 -18.85 6.35
C MET A 130 4.77 -18.32 5.97
N PHE A 131 5.66 -19.20 5.49
CA PHE A 131 6.99 -18.79 5.04
C PHE A 131 6.93 -17.76 3.88
N ARG A 132 6.07 -17.99 2.90
CA ARG A 132 5.86 -17.07 1.77
C ARG A 132 5.37 -15.71 2.24
N MET A 133 4.41 -15.68 3.15
CA MET A 133 3.86 -14.44 3.69
C MET A 133 4.88 -13.66 4.51
N MET A 134 5.73 -14.34 5.28
CA MET A 134 6.85 -13.71 5.99
C MET A 134 7.90 -13.15 5.03
N ALA A 135 8.25 -13.89 3.99
CA ALA A 135 9.19 -13.44 2.98
C ALA A 135 8.67 -12.19 2.23
N ASN A 136 7.39 -12.18 1.87
CA ASN A 136 6.72 -11.01 1.30
C ASN A 136 6.80 -9.80 2.24
N GLY A 137 6.48 -9.98 3.51
CA GLY A 137 6.52 -8.91 4.50
C GLY A 137 7.93 -8.33 4.69
N CYS A 138 8.93 -9.20 4.73
CA CYS A 138 10.33 -8.78 4.83
C CYS A 138 10.76 -7.97 3.59
N ALA A 139 10.41 -8.42 2.39
CA ALA A 139 10.71 -7.72 1.15
C ALA A 139 9.98 -6.36 1.10
N ALA A 140 8.67 -6.35 1.43
CA ALA A 140 7.88 -5.13 1.42
C ALA A 140 8.38 -4.09 2.44
N LEU A 141 8.79 -4.52 3.64
CA LEU A 141 9.38 -3.63 4.65
C LEU A 141 10.69 -3.00 4.18
N LYS A 142 11.56 -3.78 3.53
CA LYS A 142 12.81 -3.26 2.96
C LYS A 142 12.53 -2.22 1.88
N GLU A 143 11.54 -2.45 1.03
CA GLU A 143 11.12 -1.49 0.01
C GLU A 143 10.54 -0.22 0.64
N VAL A 144 9.67 -0.36 1.64
CA VAL A 144 9.11 0.78 2.36
C VAL A 144 10.22 1.59 3.04
N ASP A 145 11.13 0.94 3.79
CA ASP A 145 12.26 1.65 4.43
C ASP A 145 13.14 2.37 3.40
N TYR A 146 13.40 1.72 2.26
CA TYR A 146 14.16 2.32 1.17
C TYR A 146 13.48 3.57 0.61
N TYR A 147 12.19 3.47 0.30
CA TYR A 147 11.43 4.54 -0.33
C TYR A 147 11.00 5.64 0.64
N MET A 148 10.93 5.36 1.94
CA MET A 148 10.72 6.39 2.97
C MET A 148 11.89 7.37 3.10
N LYS A 149 13.04 7.03 2.53
CA LYS A 149 14.27 7.85 2.52
C LYS A 149 14.72 8.20 1.10
N LEU A 150 13.83 8.10 0.11
CA LEU A 150 14.19 8.28 -1.28
C LEU A 150 14.68 9.69 -1.59
N SER A 151 14.09 10.71 -0.95
CA SER A 151 14.48 12.11 -1.11
C SER A 151 15.92 12.41 -0.64
N GLU A 152 16.49 11.53 0.19
CA GLU A 152 17.87 11.64 0.71
C GLU A 152 18.89 10.92 -0.18
N LYS A 153 18.43 10.24 -1.25
CA LYS A 153 19.23 9.38 -2.11
C LYS A 153 19.38 9.98 -3.51
N ASP A 154 20.48 9.65 -4.16
CA ASP A 154 20.64 9.93 -5.59
C ASP A 154 19.98 8.82 -6.42
N ASP A 155 18.68 8.62 -6.20
CA ASP A 155 17.89 7.60 -6.86
C ASP A 155 16.47 8.12 -7.12
N ALA A 156 15.67 7.37 -7.85
CA ALA A 156 14.31 7.72 -8.18
C ALA A 156 13.42 6.49 -8.29
N TYR A 157 12.18 6.63 -7.88
CA TYR A 157 11.14 5.67 -8.21
C TYR A 157 10.68 5.89 -9.64
N ILE A 158 10.68 4.83 -10.44
CA ILE A 158 10.23 4.86 -11.82
C ILE A 158 9.01 3.97 -11.95
N PHE A 159 7.90 4.58 -12.35
CA PHE A 159 6.71 3.86 -12.78
C PHE A 159 6.51 4.05 -14.27
N GLU A 160 6.19 2.99 -14.98
CA GLU A 160 5.89 3.03 -16.41
C GLU A 160 4.73 2.07 -16.71
N SER A 161 3.69 2.61 -17.30
CA SER A 161 2.59 1.88 -17.93
C SER A 161 2.66 2.06 -19.44
N THR A 162 1.67 1.55 -20.15
CA THR A 162 1.58 1.74 -21.61
C THR A 162 1.48 3.21 -22.05
N THR A 163 0.88 4.02 -21.20
CA THR A 163 0.53 5.42 -21.54
C THR A 163 1.22 6.44 -20.64
N HIS A 164 1.78 6.01 -19.50
CA HIS A 164 2.35 6.89 -18.49
C HIS A 164 3.73 6.46 -18.06
N LYS A 165 4.63 7.43 -17.97
CA LYS A 165 5.92 7.30 -17.31
C LYS A 165 6.07 8.41 -16.30
N MET A 166 6.44 8.05 -15.07
CA MET A 166 6.78 9.02 -14.04
C MET A 166 8.08 8.67 -13.36
N VAL A 167 8.79 9.69 -12.94
CA VAL A 167 10.05 9.61 -12.18
C VAL A 167 9.89 10.48 -10.95
N ILE A 168 9.99 9.88 -9.77
CA ILE A 168 9.75 10.55 -8.48
C ILE A 168 10.95 10.36 -7.59
N ARG A 169 11.40 11.43 -6.93
CA ARG A 169 12.52 11.45 -5.98
C ARG A 169 12.08 11.79 -4.55
N GLU A 170 10.81 11.78 -4.30
CA GLU A 170 10.21 12.08 -3.00
C GLU A 170 10.01 10.81 -2.19
N ASN A 171 9.85 10.95 -0.88
CA ASN A 171 9.58 9.83 0.00
C ASN A 171 8.19 9.21 -0.30
N LEU A 172 8.05 7.91 -0.02
CA LEU A 172 6.83 7.15 -0.32
C LEU A 172 5.62 7.73 0.42
N PHE A 173 5.76 7.89 1.73
CA PHE A 173 4.72 8.42 2.62
C PHE A 173 5.22 9.64 3.39
N ASP A 174 4.29 10.49 3.82
CA ASP A 174 4.56 11.58 4.76
C ASP A 174 4.58 11.07 6.20
N ALA A 175 3.84 9.98 6.46
CA ALA A 175 3.87 9.21 7.69
C ALA A 175 3.53 7.75 7.43
N CYS A 176 4.12 6.84 8.21
CA CYS A 176 3.86 5.41 8.09
C CYS A 176 3.64 4.80 9.46
N MET A 177 2.54 4.06 9.61
CA MET A 177 2.18 3.29 10.79
C MET A 177 2.29 1.81 10.47
N LEU A 178 2.99 1.06 11.32
CA LEU A 178 3.08 -0.39 11.27
C LEU A 178 2.17 -1.00 12.32
N VAL A 179 1.28 -1.88 11.90
CA VAL A 179 0.34 -2.58 12.79
C VAL A 179 0.79 -4.02 12.96
N SER A 180 1.10 -4.39 14.21
CA SER A 180 1.52 -5.74 14.59
C SER A 180 0.35 -6.51 15.20
N GLY A 181 0.32 -7.82 14.97
CA GLY A 181 -0.61 -8.76 15.59
C GLY A 181 -0.15 -9.28 16.94
N LYS A 182 1.05 -8.96 17.36
CA LYS A 182 1.64 -9.48 18.58
C LYS A 182 1.07 -8.82 19.83
N LYS A 183 0.61 -9.63 20.78
CA LYS A 183 0.15 -9.20 22.09
C LYS A 183 1.19 -9.59 23.13
N ASP A 184 2.19 -8.75 23.36
CA ASP A 184 3.26 -8.93 24.35
C ASP A 184 3.77 -10.39 24.44
N SER A 185 3.88 -10.95 25.67
CA SER A 185 4.25 -12.34 25.91
C SER A 185 3.09 -13.33 25.74
N GLN A 186 1.88 -12.88 25.46
CA GLN A 186 0.67 -13.71 25.40
C GLN A 186 0.35 -14.29 24.01
N GLY A 187 1.23 -14.08 23.01
CA GLY A 187 1.03 -14.59 21.64
C GLY A 187 0.44 -13.55 20.69
N TYR A 188 -0.42 -14.00 19.77
CA TYR A 188 -0.99 -13.17 18.73
C TYR A 188 -2.49 -12.97 18.92
N LEU A 189 -2.97 -11.75 18.64
CA LEU A 189 -4.39 -11.47 18.61
C LEU A 189 -5.04 -12.11 17.36
N PRO A 190 -6.33 -12.49 17.45
CA PRO A 190 -7.06 -12.90 16.27
C PRO A 190 -7.03 -11.79 15.18
N GLU A 191 -6.80 -12.19 13.93
CA GLU A 191 -6.71 -11.27 12.80
C GLU A 191 -7.91 -10.30 12.74
N GLY A 192 -9.13 -10.82 12.90
CA GLY A 192 -10.34 -10.00 12.89
C GLY A 192 -10.36 -8.91 13.98
N THR A 193 -9.80 -9.20 15.16
CA THR A 193 -9.67 -8.20 16.24
C THR A 193 -8.76 -7.06 15.82
N ILE A 194 -7.60 -7.37 15.24
CA ILE A 194 -6.62 -6.37 14.80
C ILE A 194 -7.21 -5.50 13.69
N LEU A 195 -7.91 -6.11 12.74
CA LEU A 195 -8.56 -5.37 11.65
C LEU A 195 -9.63 -4.42 12.17
N MET A 196 -10.44 -4.86 13.13
CA MET A 196 -11.48 -4.02 13.76
C MET A 196 -10.88 -2.87 14.57
N ASP A 197 -9.82 -3.15 15.35
CA ASP A 197 -9.12 -2.13 16.14
C ASP A 197 -8.46 -1.09 15.22
N THR A 198 -7.81 -1.56 14.14
CA THR A 198 -7.21 -0.69 13.13
C THR A 198 -8.27 0.19 12.46
N ALA A 199 -9.40 -0.39 12.05
CA ALA A 199 -10.50 0.36 11.45
C ALA A 199 -11.07 1.41 12.43
N SER A 200 -11.26 1.02 13.69
CA SER A 200 -11.73 1.93 14.75
C SER A 200 -10.76 3.08 15.00
N PHE A 201 -9.47 2.79 15.02
CA PHE A 201 -8.42 3.82 15.15
C PHE A 201 -8.44 4.80 13.98
N LEU A 202 -8.46 4.29 12.74
CA LEU A 202 -8.50 5.13 11.53
C LEU A 202 -9.78 5.98 11.47
N TYR A 203 -10.92 5.40 11.87
CA TYR A 203 -12.17 6.14 11.98
C TYR A 203 -12.08 7.29 12.98
N LYS A 204 -11.56 7.02 14.19
CA LYS A 204 -11.34 8.06 15.20
C LYS A 204 -10.38 9.13 14.71
N LEU A 205 -9.29 8.73 14.05
CA LEU A 205 -8.32 9.67 13.48
C LEU A 205 -8.97 10.60 12.44
N ALA A 206 -9.83 10.05 11.59
CA ALA A 206 -10.59 10.83 10.61
C ALA A 206 -11.61 11.76 11.30
N CYS A 207 -12.37 11.25 12.27
CA CYS A 207 -13.40 12.03 12.98
C CYS A 207 -12.81 13.13 13.87
N ASN A 208 -11.72 12.86 14.60
CA ASN A 208 -11.11 13.84 15.52
C ASN A 208 -10.56 15.06 14.80
N LYS A 209 -10.19 14.94 13.54
CA LYS A 209 -9.86 16.09 12.70
C LYS A 209 -11.04 17.01 12.38
N TYR A 210 -12.26 16.46 12.41
CA TYR A 210 -13.49 17.21 12.14
C TYR A 210 -14.16 17.74 13.39
N ILE A 211 -13.90 17.19 14.57
CA ILE A 211 -14.58 17.52 15.84
C ILE A 211 -13.73 18.40 16.75
N GLY A 212 -12.71 19.09 16.22
CA GLY A 212 -12.07 20.25 16.86
C GLY A 212 -11.51 20.07 18.27
N ASN A 213 -10.21 20.15 18.32
CA ASN A 213 -9.33 20.85 19.29
C ASN A 213 -9.26 20.48 20.77
N ASN A 214 -10.05 19.66 21.40
CA ASN A 214 -10.00 19.55 22.86
C ASN A 214 -9.38 18.25 23.42
N ASP A 215 -9.24 17.17 22.63
CA ASP A 215 -8.72 15.88 23.13
C ASP A 215 -7.48 15.33 22.42
N VAL A 216 -6.84 16.11 21.55
CA VAL A 216 -5.72 15.63 20.69
C VAL A 216 -4.43 15.37 21.50
N ASN A 217 -4.36 15.76 22.78
CA ASN A 217 -3.13 15.63 23.57
C ASN A 217 -2.86 14.20 24.10
N ASP A 218 -3.86 13.35 24.20
CA ASP A 218 -3.68 11.99 24.76
C ASP A 218 -3.26 10.97 23.69
N ASP A 219 -3.76 11.11 22.46
CA ASP A 219 -3.46 10.15 21.38
C ASP A 219 -2.09 10.37 20.70
N ARG A 220 -1.50 11.55 20.84
CA ARG A 220 -0.13 11.81 20.37
C ARG A 220 0.95 11.06 21.14
N LYS A 221 0.63 10.53 22.31
CA LYS A 221 1.55 9.67 23.09
C LYS A 221 1.66 8.25 22.55
N LEU A 222 0.70 7.81 21.74
CA LEU A 222 0.69 6.48 21.12
C LEU A 222 1.49 6.38 19.81
N LEU A 223 1.96 7.53 19.30
CA LEU A 223 2.72 7.61 18.03
C LEU A 223 4.21 7.91 18.23
N ARG A 224 4.74 7.71 19.44
CA ARG A 224 6.18 7.84 19.73
C ARG A 224 6.82 6.50 19.98
#